data_1c5d6cc33792519d264588dce9ef7580
#
_entry.id   1c5d6cc33792519d264588dce9ef7580
#
_cell.length_a   1.000
_cell.length_b   1.000
_cell.length_c   1.000
_cell.angle_alpha   90.00
_cell.angle_beta   90.00
_cell.angle_gamma   90.00
#
_symmetry.space_group_name_H-M   'P 1'
#
loop_
_entity.id
_entity.type
_entity.pdbx_description
1 polymer ?
#
loop_
_entity_poly.entity_id
_entity_poly.type
_entity_poly.pdbx_seq_one_letter_code
_entity_poly.pdbx_strand_id
1 'polypeptide(L)'
;LVGRPGLGKTPPLEAAYRPIRKHDYALFKAYESEFEAWKAAGENGKKPVLRRTVVSDFTPESLLLTHNNNPRSVVILVDEIMGMFNSANRYTNGQLIEQLLTAWSGGALDVTRVSSTIPVHIEQPCINIIGTTQTKRVHELLTKGFEENGLLDRILFVLPKSREVSKWTDWDDGGEDRASLAAARWEQILGKVLALDYDTGEEEGISHVLSMDREAREYFFSWWNRKVERINRIEDDAEVDSREMKHPAQVARLALLMQVLRYASGESHLQSVDMVSVKAAVRLNGYFEDSYRRIRSF
;
A
#
# COMPACT_ATOMS: atom_id res chain seq x y z
N LEU A 1 3.74 4.19 -9.64
CA LEU A 1 5.00 4.48 -10.34
C LEU A 1 4.71 4.89 -11.78
N VAL A 2 5.10 6.10 -12.15
CA VAL A 2 4.90 6.69 -13.48
C VAL A 2 6.22 6.69 -14.27
N GLY A 3 6.16 6.27 -15.53
CA GLY A 3 7.35 6.32 -16.39
C GLY A 3 7.03 5.93 -17.84
N ARG A 4 7.90 6.33 -18.77
CA ARG A 4 7.74 5.97 -20.19
C ARG A 4 7.77 4.44 -20.38
N PRO A 5 7.22 3.92 -21.49
CA PRO A 5 7.40 2.53 -21.90
C PRO A 5 8.90 2.18 -21.97
N GLY A 6 9.26 0.96 -21.56
CA GLY A 6 10.65 0.48 -21.61
C GLY A 6 11.59 1.04 -20.54
N LEU A 7 11.12 1.84 -19.57
CA LEU A 7 11.96 2.39 -18.49
C LEU A 7 12.37 1.33 -17.44
N GLY A 8 11.91 0.10 -17.55
CA GLY A 8 12.24 -0.94 -16.55
C GLY A 8 11.55 -0.71 -15.20
N LYS A 9 10.25 -0.38 -15.18
CA LYS A 9 9.47 -0.17 -13.96
C LYS A 9 9.22 -1.47 -13.17
N THR A 10 9.07 -2.57 -13.87
CA THR A 10 8.70 -3.87 -13.30
C THR A 10 9.81 -4.51 -12.44
N PRO A 11 11.09 -4.56 -12.86
CA PRO A 11 12.13 -5.21 -12.07
C PRO A 11 12.30 -4.69 -10.63
N PRO A 12 12.34 -3.38 -10.35
CA PRO A 12 12.44 -2.89 -8.97
C PRO A 12 11.20 -3.24 -8.12
N LEU A 13 10.00 -3.24 -8.73
CA LEU A 13 8.80 -3.68 -8.02
C LEU A 13 8.86 -5.18 -7.69
N GLU A 14 9.28 -6.01 -8.64
CA GLU A 14 9.44 -7.44 -8.40
C GLU A 14 10.48 -7.73 -7.32
N ALA A 15 11.61 -7.05 -7.33
CA ALA A 15 12.61 -7.17 -6.28
C ALA A 15 12.04 -6.83 -4.89
N ALA A 16 11.26 -5.75 -4.79
CA ALA A 16 10.61 -5.34 -3.55
C ALA A 16 9.58 -6.37 -3.06
N TYR A 17 8.79 -6.96 -3.97
CA TYR A 17 7.70 -7.88 -3.64
C TYR A 17 8.10 -9.35 -3.53
N ARG A 18 9.29 -9.73 -3.98
CA ARG A 18 9.76 -11.12 -3.97
C ARG A 18 9.57 -11.82 -2.61
N PRO A 19 9.91 -11.23 -1.46
CA PRO A 19 9.71 -11.91 -0.17
C PRO A 19 8.24 -12.15 0.16
N ILE A 20 7.35 -11.21 -0.19
CA ILE A 20 5.91 -11.33 0.06
C ILE A 20 5.31 -12.43 -0.85
N ARG A 21 5.70 -12.47 -2.13
CA ARG A 21 5.27 -13.55 -3.05
C ARG A 21 5.75 -14.92 -2.59
N LYS A 22 6.96 -15.01 -2.05
CA LYS A 22 7.50 -16.25 -1.46
C LYS A 22 6.67 -16.69 -0.25
N HIS A 23 6.28 -15.74 0.60
CA HIS A 23 5.36 -16.00 1.72
C HIS A 23 3.99 -16.50 1.23
N ASP A 24 3.37 -15.80 0.28
CA ASP A 24 2.08 -16.19 -0.30
C ASP A 24 2.14 -17.58 -0.96
N TYR A 25 3.26 -17.92 -1.61
CA TYR A 25 3.46 -19.26 -2.17
C TYR A 25 3.53 -20.35 -1.09
N ALA A 26 4.17 -20.07 0.04
CA ALA A 26 4.18 -21.00 1.17
C ALA A 26 2.78 -21.19 1.76
N LEU A 27 1.99 -20.13 1.89
CA LEU A 27 0.59 -20.20 2.32
C LEU A 27 -0.26 -21.02 1.34
N PHE A 28 -0.02 -20.84 0.03
CA PHE A 28 -0.72 -21.62 -0.99
C PHE A 28 -0.39 -23.11 -0.89
N LYS A 29 0.88 -23.48 -0.67
CA LYS A 29 1.28 -24.89 -0.50
C LYS A 29 0.68 -25.52 0.76
N ALA A 30 0.61 -24.77 1.86
CA ALA A 30 -0.07 -25.22 3.07
C ALA A 30 -1.57 -25.47 2.81
N TYR A 31 -2.23 -24.53 2.13
CA TYR A 31 -3.63 -24.68 1.75
C TYR A 31 -3.87 -25.91 0.85
N GLU A 32 -3.02 -26.16 -0.16
CA GLU A 32 -3.14 -27.36 -1.02
C GLU A 32 -3.13 -28.64 -0.17
N SER A 33 -2.18 -28.77 0.74
CA SER A 33 -2.07 -29.93 1.63
C SER A 33 -3.27 -30.09 2.56
N GLU A 34 -3.72 -29.00 3.17
CA GLU A 34 -4.92 -28.99 4.05
C GLU A 34 -6.19 -29.36 3.28
N PHE A 35 -6.31 -28.86 2.04
CA PHE A 35 -7.47 -29.09 1.19
C PHE A 35 -7.54 -30.54 0.71
N GLU A 36 -6.40 -31.14 0.35
CA GLU A 36 -6.32 -32.56 0.01
C GLU A 36 -6.67 -33.45 1.22
N ALA A 37 -6.16 -33.13 2.40
CA ALA A 37 -6.49 -33.83 3.64
C ALA A 37 -7.98 -33.73 3.99
N TRP A 38 -8.56 -32.55 3.85
CA TRP A 38 -10.01 -32.34 4.07
C TRP A 38 -10.87 -33.15 3.10
N LYS A 39 -10.48 -33.22 1.82
CA LYS A 39 -11.15 -34.07 0.82
C LYS A 39 -11.02 -35.56 1.15
N ALA A 40 -9.82 -36.01 1.53
CA ALA A 40 -9.58 -37.40 1.90
C ALA A 40 -10.37 -37.80 3.15
N ALA A 41 -10.67 -36.86 4.05
CA ALA A 41 -11.54 -37.07 5.22
C ALA A 41 -13.04 -37.02 4.89
N GLY A 42 -13.41 -37.02 3.60
CA GLY A 42 -14.83 -36.99 3.17
C GLY A 42 -15.48 -35.62 3.37
N GLU A 43 -14.70 -34.54 3.27
CA GLU A 43 -15.15 -33.14 3.42
C GLU A 43 -15.72 -32.83 4.81
N ASN A 44 -15.30 -33.58 5.81
CA ASN A 44 -15.72 -33.37 7.20
C ASN A 44 -14.91 -32.26 7.87
N GLY A 45 -15.59 -31.44 8.69
CA GLY A 45 -14.97 -30.34 9.39
C GLY A 45 -14.96 -29.02 8.60
N LYS A 46 -14.19 -28.04 9.09
CA LYS A 46 -14.11 -26.71 8.48
C LYS A 46 -13.29 -26.79 7.18
N LYS A 47 -13.90 -26.33 6.08
CA LYS A 47 -13.22 -26.23 4.79
C LYS A 47 -12.00 -25.31 4.90
N PRO A 48 -10.82 -25.71 4.45
CA PRO A 48 -9.64 -24.87 4.42
C PRO A 48 -9.86 -23.60 3.60
N VAL A 49 -9.20 -22.52 4.00
CA VAL A 49 -9.34 -21.21 3.37
C VAL A 49 -7.97 -20.75 2.86
N LEU A 50 -7.92 -20.40 1.59
CA LEU A 50 -6.69 -19.84 0.99
C LEU A 50 -6.44 -18.44 1.55
N ARG A 51 -5.28 -18.26 2.18
CA ARG A 51 -4.76 -16.95 2.60
C ARG A 51 -3.72 -16.48 1.59
N ARG A 52 -3.80 -15.20 1.23
CA ARG A 52 -2.82 -14.55 0.35
C ARG A 52 -2.81 -13.04 0.58
N THR A 53 -1.64 -12.44 0.53
CA THR A 53 -1.46 -11.00 0.71
C THR A 53 -1.63 -10.24 -0.60
N VAL A 54 -1.11 -10.77 -1.72
CA VAL A 54 -1.10 -10.08 -3.02
C VAL A 54 -2.22 -10.58 -3.90
N VAL A 55 -2.98 -9.65 -4.46
CA VAL A 55 -4.03 -9.89 -5.46
C VAL A 55 -3.77 -9.04 -6.72
N SER A 56 -4.01 -9.60 -7.90
CA SER A 56 -3.86 -8.90 -9.18
C SER A 56 -5.11 -8.96 -10.05
N ASP A 57 -5.90 -10.01 -9.88
CA ASP A 57 -7.18 -10.21 -10.56
C ASP A 57 -8.25 -10.49 -9.51
N PHE A 58 -9.31 -9.68 -9.47
CA PHE A 58 -10.34 -9.73 -8.45
C PHE A 58 -11.61 -9.00 -8.89
N THR A 59 -12.74 -9.39 -8.29
CA THR A 59 -13.94 -8.55 -8.21
C THR A 59 -14.00 -7.83 -6.87
N PRO A 60 -14.77 -6.75 -6.69
CA PRO A 60 -14.92 -6.08 -5.39
C PRO A 60 -15.28 -7.05 -4.27
N GLU A 61 -16.19 -7.98 -4.52
CA GLU A 61 -16.62 -8.98 -3.55
C GLU A 61 -15.50 -9.97 -3.20
N SER A 62 -14.77 -10.47 -4.20
CA SER A 62 -13.66 -11.40 -3.96
C SER A 62 -12.48 -10.73 -3.26
N LEU A 63 -12.26 -9.43 -3.47
CA LEU A 63 -11.28 -8.64 -2.74
C LEU A 63 -11.62 -8.59 -1.24
N LEU A 64 -12.87 -8.28 -0.90
CA LEU A 64 -13.30 -8.20 0.49
C LEU A 64 -13.29 -9.58 1.16
N LEU A 65 -13.70 -10.64 0.46
CA LEU A 65 -13.59 -12.00 0.98
C LEU A 65 -12.11 -12.39 1.22
N THR A 66 -11.22 -12.01 0.29
CA THR A 66 -9.79 -12.25 0.47
C THR A 66 -9.25 -11.50 1.67
N HIS A 67 -9.66 -10.23 1.88
CA HIS A 67 -9.25 -9.46 3.05
C HIS A 67 -9.79 -10.05 4.35
N ASN A 68 -11.05 -10.47 4.37
CA ASN A 68 -11.63 -11.13 5.54
C ASN A 68 -10.85 -12.39 5.97
N ASN A 69 -10.26 -13.10 4.99
CA ASN A 69 -9.39 -14.25 5.24
C ASN A 69 -7.95 -13.87 5.58
N ASN A 70 -7.58 -12.60 5.37
CA ASN A 70 -6.27 -12.02 5.65
C ASN A 70 -6.44 -10.74 6.49
N PRO A 71 -6.72 -10.86 7.79
CA PRO A 71 -7.11 -9.72 8.62
C PRO A 71 -6.03 -8.63 8.72
N ARG A 72 -4.77 -8.98 8.47
CA ARG A 72 -3.67 -7.99 8.50
C ARG A 72 -3.74 -6.99 7.35
N SER A 73 -3.85 -7.46 6.11
CA SER A 73 -3.97 -6.59 4.93
C SER A 73 -4.06 -7.38 3.63
N VAL A 74 -4.48 -6.71 2.57
CA VAL A 74 -4.30 -7.15 1.19
C VAL A 74 -3.63 -6.07 0.36
N VAL A 75 -2.86 -6.49 -0.65
CA VAL A 75 -2.17 -5.61 -1.58
C VAL A 75 -2.67 -5.90 -3.00
N ILE A 76 -3.26 -4.92 -3.61
CA ILE A 76 -3.59 -4.94 -5.04
C ILE A 76 -2.31 -4.54 -5.80
N LEU A 77 -1.76 -5.48 -6.55
CA LEU A 77 -0.56 -5.25 -7.35
C LEU A 77 -0.91 -5.38 -8.83
N VAL A 78 -0.90 -4.26 -9.55
CA VAL A 78 -1.26 -4.20 -10.97
C VAL A 78 -0.17 -3.50 -11.78
N ASP A 79 0.18 -4.07 -12.93
CA ASP A 79 1.21 -3.49 -13.80
C ASP A 79 0.68 -2.23 -14.52
N GLU A 80 -0.60 -2.20 -14.92
CA GLU A 80 -1.22 -1.03 -15.53
C GLU A 80 -2.47 -0.59 -14.74
N ILE A 81 -2.29 0.37 -13.84
CA ILE A 81 -3.33 0.78 -12.90
C ILE A 81 -4.54 1.43 -13.57
N MET A 82 -4.34 2.04 -14.76
CA MET A 82 -5.45 2.64 -15.52
C MET A 82 -6.47 1.61 -15.98
N GLY A 83 -6.02 0.39 -16.31
CA GLY A 83 -6.91 -0.72 -16.66
C GLY A 83 -7.85 -1.06 -15.50
N MET A 84 -7.33 -1.14 -14.28
CA MET A 84 -8.10 -1.40 -13.07
C MET A 84 -9.14 -0.30 -12.81
N PHE A 85 -8.75 0.98 -12.83
CA PHE A 85 -9.66 2.09 -12.58
C PHE A 85 -10.75 2.22 -13.65
N ASN A 86 -10.39 2.03 -14.91
CA ASN A 86 -11.37 2.05 -16.01
C ASN A 86 -12.38 0.89 -15.89
N SER A 87 -11.93 -0.30 -15.48
CA SER A 87 -12.82 -1.45 -15.25
C SER A 87 -13.73 -1.21 -14.04
N ALA A 88 -13.19 -0.64 -12.96
CA ALA A 88 -13.95 -0.29 -11.77
C ALA A 88 -15.12 0.66 -12.09
N ASN A 89 -14.89 1.66 -12.93
CA ASN A 89 -15.94 2.59 -13.34
C ASN A 89 -17.00 1.94 -14.25
N ARG A 90 -16.59 1.03 -15.15
CA ARG A 90 -17.51 0.43 -16.12
C ARG A 90 -18.39 -0.68 -15.55
N TYR A 91 -17.80 -1.57 -14.78
CA TYR A 91 -18.46 -2.83 -14.39
C TYR A 91 -19.05 -2.80 -12.98
N THR A 92 -18.59 -1.88 -12.12
CA THR A 92 -19.03 -1.82 -10.72
C THR A 92 -19.72 -0.52 -10.35
N ASN A 93 -20.07 0.35 -11.33
CA ASN A 93 -20.68 1.67 -11.10
C ASN A 93 -19.96 2.49 -10.03
N GLY A 94 -18.62 2.40 -9.98
CA GLY A 94 -17.81 3.12 -8.98
C GLY A 94 -17.70 2.45 -7.61
N GLN A 95 -18.41 1.36 -7.34
CA GLN A 95 -18.42 0.71 -6.02
C GLN A 95 -17.02 0.39 -5.48
N LEU A 96 -16.11 -0.10 -6.34
CA LEU A 96 -14.73 -0.38 -5.93
C LEU A 96 -14.03 0.89 -5.44
N ILE A 97 -14.19 2.00 -6.15
CA ILE A 97 -13.57 3.28 -5.76
C ILE A 97 -14.11 3.76 -4.42
N GLU A 98 -15.41 3.70 -4.21
CA GLU A 98 -16.04 4.07 -2.94
C GLU A 98 -15.54 3.21 -1.78
N GLN A 99 -15.44 1.89 -1.97
CA GLN A 99 -14.87 0.97 -0.97
C GLN A 99 -13.41 1.31 -0.64
N LEU A 100 -12.59 1.62 -1.64
CA LEU A 100 -11.21 2.02 -1.45
C LEU A 100 -11.07 3.35 -0.70
N LEU A 101 -11.95 4.32 -0.98
CA LEU A 101 -11.99 5.60 -0.27
C LEU A 101 -12.44 5.42 1.19
N THR A 102 -13.42 4.56 1.43
CA THR A 102 -13.89 4.20 2.78
C THR A 102 -12.78 3.52 3.56
N ALA A 103 -12.14 2.49 3.00
CA ALA A 103 -11.00 1.81 3.61
C ALA A 103 -9.83 2.77 3.91
N TRP A 104 -9.52 3.68 2.96
CA TRP A 104 -8.47 4.67 3.18
C TRP A 104 -8.78 5.60 4.35
N SER A 105 -10.04 5.91 4.56
CA SER A 105 -10.50 6.77 5.67
C SER A 105 -10.64 6.02 7.00
N GLY A 106 -10.42 4.70 7.03
CA GLY A 106 -10.54 3.85 8.21
C GLY A 106 -11.98 3.44 8.52
N GLY A 107 -12.91 3.61 7.57
CA GLY A 107 -14.28 3.14 7.73
C GLY A 107 -14.40 1.64 7.50
N ALA A 108 -15.29 0.98 8.25
CA ALA A 108 -15.58 -0.44 8.08
C ALA A 108 -16.14 -0.76 6.69
N LEU A 109 -15.89 -1.97 6.23
CA LEU A 109 -16.41 -2.48 4.95
C LEU A 109 -17.33 -3.68 5.17
N ASP A 110 -18.53 -3.58 4.62
CA ASP A 110 -19.55 -4.61 4.72
C ASP A 110 -19.97 -5.14 3.35
N VAL A 111 -20.17 -6.44 3.25
CA VAL A 111 -20.86 -7.06 2.12
C VAL A 111 -21.97 -7.94 2.64
N THR A 112 -23.20 -7.44 2.49
CA THR A 112 -24.42 -8.19 2.80
C THR A 112 -25.27 -8.25 1.53
N ARG A 113 -25.07 -9.27 0.69
CA ARG A 113 -25.91 -9.51 -0.49
C ARG A 113 -26.74 -10.77 -0.28
N VAL A 114 -27.97 -10.75 -0.77
CA VAL A 114 -28.91 -11.90 -0.71
C VAL A 114 -28.32 -13.15 -1.36
N SER A 115 -27.41 -13.00 -2.33
CA SER A 115 -26.71 -14.10 -3.00
C SER A 115 -25.43 -14.56 -2.28
N SER A 116 -24.98 -13.85 -1.25
CA SER A 116 -23.76 -14.18 -0.49
C SER A 116 -24.12 -15.12 0.65
N THR A 117 -23.56 -16.32 0.62
CA THR A 117 -23.78 -17.34 1.65
C THR A 117 -23.13 -16.98 3.00
N ILE A 118 -22.19 -16.05 3.00
CA ILE A 118 -21.46 -15.60 4.20
C ILE A 118 -21.37 -14.07 4.16
N PRO A 119 -21.94 -13.35 5.15
CA PRO A 119 -21.71 -11.91 5.27
C PRO A 119 -20.25 -11.65 5.60
N VAL A 120 -19.69 -10.60 5.01
CA VAL A 120 -18.32 -10.14 5.28
C VAL A 120 -18.40 -8.81 5.99
N HIS A 121 -17.78 -8.70 7.16
CA HIS A 121 -17.60 -7.47 7.91
C HIS A 121 -16.12 -7.30 8.24
N ILE A 122 -15.53 -6.16 7.84
CA ILE A 122 -14.14 -5.82 8.09
C ILE A 122 -14.11 -4.48 8.82
N GLU A 123 -13.94 -4.53 10.13
CA GLU A 123 -13.94 -3.35 11.00
C GLU A 123 -12.77 -2.39 10.68
N GLN A 124 -11.59 -2.92 10.46
CA GLN A 124 -10.38 -2.15 10.18
C GLN A 124 -9.74 -2.59 8.85
N PRO A 125 -10.29 -2.15 7.71
CA PRO A 125 -9.76 -2.57 6.43
C PRO A 125 -8.38 -1.96 6.16
N CYS A 126 -7.43 -2.80 5.72
CA CYS A 126 -6.11 -2.40 5.28
C CYS A 126 -5.87 -2.88 3.85
N ILE A 127 -6.27 -2.06 2.88
CA ILE A 127 -6.12 -2.33 1.46
C ILE A 127 -5.08 -1.40 0.87
N ASN A 128 -3.98 -1.97 0.38
CA ASN A 128 -2.92 -1.22 -0.26
C ASN A 128 -2.98 -1.43 -1.77
N ILE A 129 -2.68 -0.39 -2.54
CA ILE A 129 -2.66 -0.47 -4.00
C ILE A 129 -1.31 -0.01 -4.50
N ILE A 130 -0.67 -0.84 -5.31
CA ILE A 130 0.55 -0.49 -6.00
C ILE A 130 0.38 -0.82 -7.47
N GLY A 131 0.69 0.17 -8.31
CA GLY A 131 0.61 -0.02 -9.75
C GLY A 131 1.61 0.85 -10.49
N THR A 132 1.78 0.51 -11.77
CA THR A 132 2.52 1.34 -12.69
C THR A 132 1.59 1.94 -13.73
N THR A 133 2.03 3.02 -14.36
CA THR A 133 1.39 3.57 -15.54
C THR A 133 2.39 4.29 -16.42
N GLN A 134 2.00 4.54 -17.65
CA GLN A 134 2.82 5.28 -18.61
C GLN A 134 2.56 6.79 -18.47
N THR A 135 3.60 7.60 -18.71
CA THR A 135 3.51 9.06 -18.67
C THR A 135 2.37 9.61 -19.55
N LYS A 136 2.17 9.01 -20.72
CA LYS A 136 1.08 9.42 -21.64
C LYS A 136 -0.32 9.12 -21.10
N ARG A 137 -0.46 8.07 -20.26
CA ARG A 137 -1.74 7.63 -19.71
C ARG A 137 -2.09 8.29 -18.38
N VAL A 138 -1.09 8.85 -17.69
CA VAL A 138 -1.35 9.52 -16.41
C VAL A 138 -2.30 10.71 -16.56
N HIS A 139 -2.32 11.35 -17.73
CA HIS A 139 -3.29 12.41 -18.04
C HIS A 139 -4.74 11.91 -17.96
N GLU A 140 -5.00 10.64 -18.24
CA GLU A 140 -6.33 10.04 -18.07
C GLU A 140 -6.80 10.07 -16.61
N LEU A 141 -5.87 9.94 -15.63
CA LEU A 141 -6.20 10.08 -14.21
C LEU A 141 -6.66 11.50 -13.86
N LEU A 142 -6.04 12.51 -14.49
CA LEU A 142 -6.32 13.92 -14.21
C LEU A 142 -7.61 14.42 -14.89
N THR A 143 -8.12 13.71 -15.90
CA THR A 143 -9.23 14.20 -16.75
C THR A 143 -10.53 13.40 -16.62
N LYS A 144 -10.53 12.21 -16.01
CA LYS A 144 -11.69 11.29 -15.96
C LYS A 144 -12.51 11.34 -14.67
N GLY A 145 -12.56 12.47 -13.98
CA GLY A 145 -13.40 12.63 -12.77
C GLY A 145 -12.81 11.99 -11.50
N PHE A 146 -11.58 11.48 -11.55
CA PHE A 146 -10.93 10.94 -10.36
C PHE A 146 -10.47 12.04 -9.38
N GLU A 147 -10.37 13.29 -9.84
CA GLU A 147 -10.15 14.44 -8.96
C GLU A 147 -11.40 14.75 -8.12
N GLU A 148 -12.59 14.69 -8.75
CA GLU A 148 -13.86 15.08 -8.11
C GLU A 148 -14.22 14.17 -6.91
N ASN A 149 -13.86 12.89 -6.95
CA ASN A 149 -14.12 11.95 -5.86
C ASN A 149 -12.99 11.89 -4.81
N GLY A 150 -11.93 12.68 -4.97
CA GLY A 150 -10.78 12.75 -4.07
C GLY A 150 -9.89 11.50 -4.07
N LEU A 151 -10.00 10.61 -5.05
CA LEU A 151 -9.12 9.45 -5.18
C LEU A 151 -7.68 9.87 -5.40
N LEU A 152 -7.46 10.85 -6.28
CA LEU A 152 -6.11 11.34 -6.60
C LEU A 152 -5.39 11.94 -5.40
N ASP A 153 -6.12 12.59 -4.49
CA ASP A 153 -5.56 13.17 -3.29
C ASP A 153 -4.92 12.13 -2.36
N ARG A 154 -5.29 10.87 -2.54
CA ARG A 154 -4.86 9.75 -1.72
C ARG A 154 -3.74 8.93 -2.36
N ILE A 155 -3.42 9.19 -3.63
CA ILE A 155 -2.38 8.47 -4.37
C ILE A 155 -1.02 9.14 -4.15
N LEU A 156 -0.03 8.36 -3.75
CA LEU A 156 1.36 8.78 -3.69
C LEU A 156 2.05 8.48 -5.02
N PHE A 157 2.33 9.53 -5.78
CA PHE A 157 2.95 9.40 -7.09
C PHE A 157 4.47 9.31 -6.99
N VAL A 158 5.05 8.37 -7.72
CA VAL A 158 6.49 8.20 -7.88
C VAL A 158 6.85 8.45 -9.34
N LEU A 159 7.59 9.53 -9.57
CA LEU A 159 8.10 9.88 -10.90
C LEU A 159 9.64 9.97 -10.84
N PRO A 160 10.36 8.94 -11.29
CA PRO A 160 11.83 8.95 -11.30
C PRO A 160 12.40 10.16 -12.07
N LYS A 161 13.45 10.77 -11.51
CA LYS A 161 14.11 11.94 -12.16
C LYS A 161 14.97 11.52 -13.33
N SER A 162 15.66 10.39 -13.22
CA SER A 162 16.52 9.88 -14.30
C SER A 162 15.68 9.25 -15.40
N ARG A 163 16.02 9.56 -16.63
CA ARG A 163 15.44 9.01 -17.86
C ARG A 163 16.47 8.19 -18.65
N GLU A 164 17.64 8.01 -18.09
CA GLU A 164 18.73 7.29 -18.74
C GLU A 164 18.49 5.79 -18.66
N VAL A 165 18.72 5.12 -19.77
CA VAL A 165 18.75 3.66 -19.85
C VAL A 165 20.19 3.25 -19.62
N SER A 166 20.44 2.40 -18.64
CA SER A 166 21.77 1.91 -18.34
C SER A 166 22.32 1.08 -19.50
N LYS A 167 23.59 1.29 -19.83
CA LYS A 167 24.30 0.42 -20.77
C LYS A 167 24.46 -0.97 -20.12
N TRP A 168 24.47 -1.97 -20.93
CA TRP A 168 24.84 -3.31 -20.48
C TRP A 168 26.34 -3.31 -20.21
N THR A 169 26.72 -3.75 -19.02
CA THR A 169 28.11 -3.93 -18.62
C THR A 169 28.33 -5.41 -18.30
N ASP A 170 29.54 -5.88 -18.53
CA ASP A 170 29.91 -7.24 -18.12
C ASP A 170 29.93 -7.32 -16.58
N TRP A 171 29.35 -8.36 -16.03
CA TRP A 171 29.03 -8.47 -14.59
C TRP A 171 30.23 -8.94 -13.72
N ASP A 172 31.44 -8.90 -14.25
CA ASP A 172 32.64 -9.43 -13.60
C ASP A 172 33.21 -8.54 -12.46
N ASP A 173 32.48 -7.50 -12.05
CA ASP A 173 32.96 -6.52 -11.05
C ASP A 173 32.40 -6.73 -9.62
N GLY A 174 31.86 -7.91 -9.30
CA GLY A 174 31.28 -8.22 -7.99
C GLY A 174 29.87 -7.60 -7.76
N GLY A 175 29.23 -7.07 -8.81
CA GLY A 175 27.88 -6.50 -8.74
C GLY A 175 26.81 -7.53 -8.39
N GLU A 176 26.99 -8.77 -8.80
CA GLU A 176 26.07 -9.88 -8.50
C GLU A 176 26.07 -10.22 -6.99
N ASP A 177 27.21 -10.20 -6.33
CA ASP A 177 27.34 -10.44 -4.90
C ASP A 177 26.62 -9.34 -4.09
N ARG A 178 26.76 -8.08 -4.49
CA ARG A 178 26.08 -6.94 -3.81
C ARG A 178 24.56 -7.00 -3.96
N ALA A 179 24.07 -7.34 -5.16
CA ALA A 179 22.65 -7.48 -5.42
C ALA A 179 22.04 -8.65 -4.62
N SER A 180 22.75 -9.78 -4.56
CA SER A 180 22.34 -10.95 -3.78
C SER A 180 22.33 -10.67 -2.29
N LEU A 181 23.34 -9.97 -1.75
CA LEU A 181 23.39 -9.57 -0.36
C LEU A 181 22.26 -8.59 0.00
N ALA A 182 21.98 -7.62 -0.87
CA ALA A 182 20.89 -6.66 -0.68
C ALA A 182 19.53 -7.37 -0.69
N ALA A 183 19.32 -8.32 -1.61
CA ALA A 183 18.10 -9.11 -1.69
C ALA A 183 17.92 -9.99 -0.44
N ALA A 184 18.98 -10.64 0.03
CA ALA A 184 18.94 -11.44 1.25
C ALA A 184 18.63 -10.58 2.48
N ARG A 185 19.24 -9.39 2.58
CA ARG A 185 18.96 -8.43 3.66
C ARG A 185 17.51 -7.97 3.64
N TRP A 186 16.98 -7.66 2.46
CA TRP A 186 15.58 -7.28 2.29
C TRP A 186 14.62 -8.41 2.69
N GLU A 187 14.92 -9.65 2.30
CA GLU A 187 14.15 -10.83 2.71
C GLU A 187 14.15 -11.00 4.25
N GLN A 188 15.27 -10.78 4.92
CA GLN A 188 15.36 -10.83 6.38
C GLN A 188 14.50 -9.74 7.04
N ILE A 189 14.56 -8.49 6.54
CA ILE A 189 13.76 -7.37 7.06
C ILE A 189 12.27 -7.68 6.92
N LEU A 190 11.81 -8.06 5.72
CA LEU A 190 10.40 -8.38 5.51
C LEU A 190 9.97 -9.64 6.26
N GLY A 191 10.86 -10.64 6.41
CA GLY A 191 10.58 -11.81 7.24
C GLY A 191 10.27 -11.43 8.70
N LYS A 192 11.02 -10.49 9.28
CA LYS A 192 10.73 -9.96 10.62
C LYS A 192 9.40 -9.19 10.67
N VAL A 193 9.08 -8.39 9.64
CA VAL A 193 7.79 -7.68 9.58
C VAL A 193 6.63 -8.66 9.48
N LEU A 194 6.77 -9.71 8.66
CA LEU A 194 5.75 -10.76 8.51
C LEU A 194 5.54 -11.58 9.79
N ALA A 195 6.60 -11.74 10.59
CA ALA A 195 6.59 -12.46 11.86
C ALA A 195 6.10 -11.59 13.05
N LEU A 196 5.81 -10.30 12.87
CA LEU A 196 5.19 -9.49 13.91
C LEU A 196 3.85 -10.10 14.29
N ASP A 197 3.67 -10.38 15.58
CA ASP A 197 2.42 -10.92 16.06
C ASP A 197 1.28 -9.93 15.89
N TYR A 198 0.14 -10.49 15.59
CA TYR A 198 -1.12 -9.79 15.66
C TYR A 198 -1.53 -9.80 17.12
N ASP A 199 -1.53 -8.65 17.77
CA ASP A 199 -2.05 -8.58 19.14
C ASP A 199 -3.56 -8.82 19.07
N THR A 200 -3.92 -10.05 19.40
CA THR A 200 -5.31 -10.48 19.51
C THR A 200 -5.86 -10.16 20.89
N GLY A 201 -5.45 -9.06 21.52
CA GLY A 201 -5.93 -8.66 22.83
C GLY A 201 -7.35 -9.13 23.20
N GLU A 202 -7.93 -8.78 24.28
CA GLU A 202 -9.27 -9.24 24.69
C GLU A 202 -10.38 -8.98 23.66
N GLU A 203 -10.14 -8.09 22.68
CA GLU A 203 -11.01 -7.82 21.54
C GLU A 203 -10.34 -8.30 20.24
N GLU A 204 -10.80 -9.43 19.71
CA GLU A 204 -10.32 -9.96 18.42
C GLU A 204 -10.45 -8.91 17.30
N GLY A 205 -9.34 -8.66 16.60
CA GLY A 205 -9.32 -7.84 15.39
C GLY A 205 -8.93 -6.38 15.58
N ILE A 206 -8.59 -5.93 16.79
CA ILE A 206 -8.07 -4.58 17.01
C ILE A 206 -6.57 -4.52 16.73
N SER A 207 -6.17 -3.59 15.86
CA SER A 207 -4.77 -3.35 15.54
C SER A 207 -4.03 -2.74 16.73
N HIS A 208 -2.78 -3.16 16.95
CA HIS A 208 -1.91 -2.53 17.95
C HIS A 208 -1.61 -1.08 17.58
N VAL A 209 -1.85 -0.15 18.51
CA VAL A 209 -1.68 1.29 18.27
C VAL A 209 -0.32 1.75 18.77
N LEU A 210 0.53 2.24 17.87
CA LEU A 210 1.79 2.91 18.20
C LEU A 210 1.58 4.42 18.26
N SER A 211 1.79 5.01 19.43
CA SER A 211 1.78 6.46 19.59
C SER A 211 3.13 7.06 19.16
N MET A 212 3.13 8.31 18.71
CA MET A 212 4.37 9.07 18.55
C MET A 212 4.94 9.42 19.93
N ASP A 213 6.25 9.34 20.10
CA ASP A 213 6.91 9.90 21.28
C ASP A 213 6.72 11.43 21.33
N ARG A 214 7.14 12.06 22.43
CA ARG A 214 6.92 13.49 22.64
C ARG A 214 7.59 14.34 21.56
N GLU A 215 8.84 14.07 21.24
CA GLU A 215 9.62 14.86 20.30
C GLU A 215 9.10 14.69 18.87
N ALA A 216 8.74 13.45 18.48
CA ALA A 216 8.11 13.13 17.20
C ALA A 216 6.79 13.88 17.01
N ARG A 217 5.96 13.90 18.06
CA ARG A 217 4.66 14.58 18.05
C ARG A 217 4.81 16.10 17.95
N GLU A 218 5.72 16.69 18.71
CA GLU A 218 6.01 18.14 18.64
C GLU A 218 6.52 18.53 17.25
N TYR A 219 7.40 17.73 16.65
CA TYR A 219 7.88 17.95 15.29
C TYR A 219 6.76 17.80 14.25
N PHE A 220 5.93 16.78 14.36
CA PHE A 220 4.79 16.54 13.45
C PHE A 220 3.79 17.68 13.49
N PHE A 221 3.42 18.16 14.69
CA PHE A 221 2.51 19.29 14.86
C PHE A 221 3.12 20.58 14.31
N SER A 222 4.39 20.86 14.59
CA SER A 222 5.08 22.03 14.05
C SER A 222 5.14 22.01 12.52
N TRP A 223 5.38 20.84 11.91
CA TRP A 223 5.36 20.69 10.46
C TRP A 223 3.97 20.96 9.88
N TRP A 224 2.92 20.40 10.48
CA TRP A 224 1.56 20.58 9.99
C TRP A 224 1.05 22.01 10.21
N ASN A 225 1.27 22.58 11.37
CA ASN A 225 0.83 23.94 11.68
C ASN A 225 1.40 24.99 10.71
N ARG A 226 2.65 24.85 10.29
CA ARG A 226 3.22 25.71 9.22
C ARG A 226 2.48 25.58 7.89
N LYS A 227 2.00 24.39 7.54
CA LYS A 227 1.16 24.20 6.34
C LYS A 227 -0.21 24.87 6.52
N VAL A 228 -0.84 24.67 7.67
CA VAL A 228 -2.13 25.29 8.00
C VAL A 228 -2.06 26.82 7.92
N GLU A 229 -1.02 27.43 8.50
CA GLU A 229 -0.81 28.87 8.42
C GLU A 229 -0.71 29.38 6.97
N ARG A 230 -0.06 28.62 6.09
CA ARG A 230 0.02 28.95 4.68
C ARG A 230 -1.33 28.77 3.97
N ILE A 231 -2.03 27.68 4.21
CA ILE A 231 -3.35 27.39 3.62
C ILE A 231 -4.35 28.46 4.02
N ASN A 232 -4.38 28.85 5.29
CA ASN A 232 -5.30 29.87 5.80
C ASN A 232 -5.05 31.29 5.28
N ARG A 233 -3.95 31.52 4.56
CA ARG A 233 -3.66 32.80 3.87
C ARG A 233 -4.18 32.83 2.43
N ILE A 234 -4.65 31.71 1.92
CA ILE A 234 -5.25 31.61 0.59
C ILE A 234 -6.67 32.15 0.70
N GLU A 235 -6.99 33.20 -0.05
CA GLU A 235 -8.29 33.90 0.02
C GLU A 235 -9.37 33.16 -0.79
N ASP A 236 -8.99 32.50 -1.87
CA ASP A 236 -9.90 31.72 -2.71
C ASP A 236 -9.81 30.22 -2.39
N ASP A 237 -10.87 29.66 -1.84
CA ASP A 237 -10.97 28.23 -1.51
C ASP A 237 -10.70 27.32 -2.72
N ALA A 238 -10.97 27.78 -3.94
CA ALA A 238 -10.67 27.03 -5.16
C ALA A 238 -9.17 26.88 -5.44
N GLU A 239 -8.31 27.72 -4.85
CA GLU A 239 -6.85 27.62 -4.94
C GLU A 239 -6.25 26.65 -3.91
N VAL A 240 -7.04 26.23 -2.92
CA VAL A 240 -6.59 25.28 -1.91
C VAL A 240 -6.51 23.88 -2.53
N ASP A 241 -5.31 23.31 -2.57
CA ASP A 241 -5.12 21.93 -3.03
C ASP A 241 -5.68 20.95 -1.98
N SER A 242 -6.82 20.31 -2.30
CA SER A 242 -7.51 19.32 -1.44
C SER A 242 -6.59 18.17 -1.00
N ARG A 243 -5.56 17.87 -1.81
CA ARG A 243 -4.54 16.89 -1.51
C ARG A 243 -3.74 17.23 -0.25
N GLU A 244 -3.49 18.52 0.01
CA GLU A 244 -2.75 18.94 1.20
C GLU A 244 -3.43 18.52 2.50
N MET A 245 -4.77 18.49 2.50
CA MET A 245 -5.56 18.03 3.64
C MET A 245 -5.40 16.54 3.94
N LYS A 246 -4.82 15.75 3.02
CA LYS A 246 -4.53 14.32 3.22
C LYS A 246 -3.12 14.07 3.73
N HIS A 247 -2.23 15.07 3.69
CA HIS A 247 -0.82 14.92 4.08
C HIS A 247 -0.63 14.47 5.54
N PRO A 248 -1.40 14.94 6.54
CA PRO A 248 -1.22 14.46 7.92
C PRO A 248 -1.40 12.94 8.03
N ALA A 249 -2.46 12.39 7.44
CA ALA A 249 -2.70 10.96 7.43
C ALA A 249 -1.63 10.19 6.64
N GLN A 250 -1.18 10.73 5.50
CA GLN A 250 -0.12 10.12 4.69
C GLN A 250 1.21 10.09 5.46
N VAL A 251 1.60 11.20 6.08
CA VAL A 251 2.86 11.29 6.85
C VAL A 251 2.80 10.40 8.08
N ALA A 252 1.67 10.33 8.79
CA ALA A 252 1.52 9.41 9.92
C ALA A 252 1.70 7.95 9.51
N ARG A 253 1.10 7.52 8.40
CA ARG A 253 1.27 6.17 7.82
C ARG A 253 2.71 5.90 7.39
N LEU A 254 3.34 6.84 6.70
CA LEU A 254 4.73 6.72 6.29
C LEU A 254 5.67 6.66 7.50
N ALA A 255 5.39 7.43 8.56
CA ALA A 255 6.18 7.40 9.78
C ALA A 255 6.08 6.04 10.48
N LEU A 256 4.89 5.46 10.54
CA LEU A 256 4.69 4.10 11.06
C LEU A 256 5.48 3.07 10.24
N LEU A 257 5.40 3.14 8.89
CA LEU A 257 6.16 2.26 8.01
C LEU A 257 7.67 2.40 8.22
N MET A 258 8.18 3.63 8.34
CA MET A 258 9.61 3.88 8.64
C MET A 258 10.00 3.28 9.98
N GLN A 259 9.18 3.44 11.01
CA GLN A 259 9.45 2.88 12.34
C GLN A 259 9.53 1.36 12.31
N VAL A 260 8.56 0.71 11.67
CA VAL A 260 8.51 -0.76 11.54
C VAL A 260 9.71 -1.29 10.74
N LEU A 261 10.06 -0.65 9.62
CA LEU A 261 11.22 -1.06 8.82
C LEU A 261 12.54 -0.87 9.56
N ARG A 262 12.71 0.23 10.30
CA ARG A 262 13.90 0.48 11.12
C ARG A 262 13.98 -0.51 12.29
N TYR A 263 12.87 -0.86 12.91
CA TYR A 263 12.84 -1.94 13.89
C TYR A 263 13.27 -3.27 13.27
N ALA A 264 12.70 -3.64 12.13
CA ALA A 264 13.03 -4.89 11.46
C ALA A 264 14.49 -4.94 10.97
N SER A 265 15.09 -3.80 10.62
CA SER A 265 16.51 -3.70 10.28
C SER A 265 17.44 -3.72 11.50
N GLY A 266 16.89 -3.57 12.72
CA GLY A 266 17.66 -3.51 13.96
C GLY A 266 18.18 -2.11 14.32
N GLU A 267 17.61 -1.06 13.72
CA GLU A 267 18.02 0.34 13.91
C GLU A 267 17.15 1.10 14.92
N SER A 268 16.04 0.51 15.36
CA SER A 268 15.09 1.15 16.26
C SER A 268 14.29 0.13 17.06
N HIS A 269 13.41 0.62 17.93
CA HIS A 269 12.45 -0.16 18.73
C HIS A 269 11.02 -0.03 18.16
N LEU A 270 10.07 -0.81 18.69
CA LEU A 270 8.66 -0.79 18.31
C LEU A 270 7.73 -0.38 19.47
N GLN A 271 8.21 0.46 20.39
CA GLN A 271 7.41 0.97 21.52
C GLN A 271 6.63 2.24 21.15
N SER A 272 7.21 3.06 20.29
CA SER A 272 6.64 4.32 19.80
C SER A 272 7.21 4.65 18.44
N VAL A 273 6.55 5.58 17.72
CA VAL A 273 7.10 6.19 16.50
C VAL A 273 8.00 7.34 16.90
N ASP A 274 9.28 7.24 16.60
CA ASP A 274 10.30 8.23 16.95
C ASP A 274 10.41 9.39 15.93
N MET A 275 11.11 10.46 16.35
CA MET A 275 11.31 11.65 15.52
C MET A 275 12.09 11.36 14.20
N VAL A 276 12.98 10.37 14.19
CA VAL A 276 13.73 10.00 12.97
C VAL A 276 12.78 9.47 11.91
N SER A 277 11.84 8.62 12.30
CA SER A 277 10.81 8.05 11.43
C SER A 277 9.85 9.12 10.92
N VAL A 278 9.44 10.07 11.77
CA VAL A 278 8.58 11.19 11.34
C VAL A 278 9.30 12.12 10.36
N LYS A 279 10.57 12.46 10.62
CA LYS A 279 11.38 13.28 9.69
C LYS A 279 11.55 12.59 8.34
N ALA A 280 11.80 11.28 8.32
CA ALA A 280 11.88 10.51 7.08
C ALA A 280 10.56 10.54 6.32
N ALA A 281 9.43 10.37 7.00
CA ALA A 281 8.10 10.44 6.41
C ALA A 281 7.78 11.81 5.80
N VAL A 282 8.11 12.90 6.49
CA VAL A 282 7.94 14.27 5.99
C VAL A 282 8.76 14.49 4.71
N ARG A 283 10.00 14.00 4.67
CA ARG A 283 10.84 14.08 3.46
C ARG A 283 10.26 13.28 2.29
N LEU A 284 9.77 12.07 2.56
CA LEU A 284 9.09 11.25 1.54
C LEU A 284 7.83 11.93 1.03
N ASN A 285 7.02 12.53 1.91
CA ASN A 285 5.84 13.29 1.49
C ASN A 285 6.23 14.42 0.53
N GLY A 286 7.29 15.17 0.83
CA GLY A 286 7.80 16.21 -0.07
C GLY A 286 8.20 15.65 -1.45
N TYR A 287 8.80 14.47 -1.52
CA TYR A 287 9.10 13.80 -2.79
C TYR A 287 7.84 13.45 -3.58
N PHE A 288 6.79 12.96 -2.91
CA PHE A 288 5.51 12.64 -3.56
C PHE A 288 4.79 13.90 -4.04
N GLU A 289 4.84 14.99 -3.28
CA GLU A 289 4.32 16.30 -3.70
C GLU A 289 5.03 16.80 -4.97
N ASP A 290 6.36 16.74 -5.01
CA ASP A 290 7.15 17.11 -6.19
C ASP A 290 6.82 16.23 -7.40
N SER A 291 6.67 14.92 -7.19
CA SER A 291 6.29 13.98 -8.24
C SER A 291 4.91 14.33 -8.82
N TYR A 292 3.95 14.65 -7.96
CA TYR A 292 2.60 15.03 -8.37
C TYR A 292 2.58 16.35 -9.17
N ARG A 293 3.27 17.41 -8.68
CA ARG A 293 3.38 18.68 -9.42
C ARG A 293 3.97 18.49 -10.81
N ARG A 294 5.02 17.68 -10.93
CA ARG A 294 5.64 17.33 -12.23
C ARG A 294 4.72 16.54 -13.14
N ILE A 295 3.84 15.69 -12.58
CA ILE A 295 2.85 14.93 -13.34
C ILE A 295 1.76 15.87 -13.87
N ARG A 296 1.33 16.86 -13.08
CA ARG A 296 0.35 17.86 -13.54
C ARG A 296 0.88 18.82 -14.62
N SER A 297 2.18 18.90 -14.81
CA SER A 297 2.80 19.71 -15.84
C SER A 297 2.97 19.01 -17.20
N PHE A 298 2.54 17.75 -17.33
CA PHE A 298 2.49 17.01 -18.57
C PHE A 298 1.17 17.33 -19.30
#